data_3c1b7b99deb38f5ecf2376a887b77362
#
_entry.id   3c1b7b99deb38f5ecf2376a887b77362
#
_cell.length_a   1.000
_cell.length_b   1.000
_cell.length_c   1.000
_cell.angle_alpha   90.00
_cell.angle_beta   90.00
_cell.angle_gamma   90.00
#
_symmetry.space_group_name_H-M   'P 1'
#
loop_
_entity.id
_entity.type
_entity.pdbx_description
1 polymer ?
#
loop_
_entity_poly.entity_id
_entity_poly.type
_entity_poly.pdbx_seq_one_letter_code
_entity_poly.pdbx_strand_id
1 'polypeptide(L)'
;KIEDNLFLKFDHSYLDIIFNNLFKNSIEALKDTYNPAIDLILKKVDNCLYLTFFDNGPGYDGDIGDLIKPYFSTKNSTGLGLSLINKIITDNSHKMNITTNSYSGFKIEIIFNDKDISN
;
A
#
# COMPACT_ATOMS: atom_id res chain seq x y z
N LYS A 1 6.35 -12.15 3.54
CA LYS A 1 6.80 -12.97 4.66
C LYS A 1 6.21 -12.46 5.96
N ILE A 2 5.62 -13.34 6.74
CA ILE A 2 4.96 -13.01 8.00
C ILE A 2 5.71 -13.67 9.14
N GLU A 3 6.04 -12.90 10.16
CA GLU A 3 6.67 -13.44 11.38
C GLU A 3 5.61 -14.07 12.28
N ASP A 4 5.98 -15.17 12.94
CA ASP A 4 5.09 -15.87 13.85
C ASP A 4 4.78 -15.02 15.09
N ASN A 5 3.55 -15.18 15.61
CA ASN A 5 3.11 -14.54 16.87
C ASN A 5 3.09 -13.02 16.84
N LEU A 6 2.98 -12.44 15.65
CA LEU A 6 2.84 -11.00 15.50
C LEU A 6 1.37 -10.64 15.32
N PHE A 7 0.88 -9.72 16.16
CA PHE A 7 -0.52 -9.27 16.14
C PHE A 7 -0.59 -7.78 15.91
N LEU A 8 -1.40 -7.36 14.98
CA LEU A 8 -1.69 -5.96 14.71
C LEU A 8 -3.11 -5.65 15.21
N LYS A 9 -3.20 -4.75 16.20
CA LYS A 9 -4.48 -4.27 16.72
C LYS A 9 -4.95 -3.09 15.88
N PHE A 10 -5.63 -3.40 14.81
CA PHE A 10 -6.12 -2.40 13.87
C PHE A 10 -7.50 -2.83 13.41
N ASP A 11 -8.40 -1.88 13.19
CA ASP A 11 -9.76 -2.20 12.74
C ASP A 11 -9.68 -2.98 11.43
N HIS A 12 -10.19 -4.21 11.43
CA HIS A 12 -10.05 -5.06 10.25
C HIS A 12 -10.87 -4.52 9.06
N SER A 13 -11.88 -3.70 9.29
CA SER A 13 -12.59 -3.04 8.19
C SER A 13 -11.67 -2.06 7.47
N TYR A 14 -10.78 -1.39 8.18
CA TYR A 14 -9.75 -0.55 7.57
C TYR A 14 -8.74 -1.38 6.78
N LEU A 15 -8.33 -2.53 7.32
CA LEU A 15 -7.43 -3.42 6.60
C LEU A 15 -8.07 -3.94 5.31
N ASP A 16 -9.36 -4.28 5.35
CA ASP A 16 -10.09 -4.69 4.15
C ASP A 16 -10.09 -3.60 3.09
N ILE A 17 -10.33 -2.36 3.49
CA ILE A 17 -10.31 -1.22 2.57
C ILE A 17 -8.91 -1.06 1.95
N ILE A 18 -7.87 -1.12 2.78
CA ILE A 18 -6.49 -0.97 2.34
C ILE A 18 -6.13 -2.07 1.33
N PHE A 19 -6.33 -3.33 1.69
CA PHE A 19 -5.95 -4.44 0.82
C PHE A 19 -6.80 -4.51 -0.44
N ASN A 20 -8.10 -4.30 -0.34
CA ASN A 20 -8.96 -4.32 -1.52
C ASN A 20 -8.55 -3.24 -2.52
N ASN A 21 -8.20 -2.05 -2.06
CA ASN A 21 -7.74 -0.98 -2.94
C ASN A 21 -6.37 -1.27 -3.54
N LEU A 22 -5.43 -1.79 -2.74
CA LEU A 22 -4.10 -2.13 -3.23
C LEU A 22 -4.16 -3.23 -4.28
N PHE A 23 -4.88 -4.31 -4.01
CA PHE A 23 -5.02 -5.42 -4.98
C PHE A 23 -5.74 -4.98 -6.23
N LYS A 24 -6.83 -4.22 -6.10
CA LYS A 24 -7.57 -3.72 -7.26
C LYS A 24 -6.69 -2.85 -8.15
N ASN A 25 -5.92 -1.94 -7.54
CA ASN A 25 -5.01 -1.08 -8.30
C ASN A 25 -3.92 -1.87 -9.00
N SER A 26 -3.34 -2.87 -8.31
CA SER A 26 -2.29 -3.70 -8.89
C SER A 26 -2.81 -4.60 -10.00
N ILE A 27 -3.96 -5.22 -9.84
CA ILE A 27 -4.56 -6.05 -10.88
C ILE A 27 -4.82 -5.22 -12.14
N GLU A 28 -5.32 -4.01 -11.98
CA GLU A 28 -5.54 -3.10 -13.10
C GLU A 28 -4.21 -2.70 -13.76
N ALA A 29 -3.21 -2.36 -12.96
CA ALA A 29 -1.89 -1.97 -13.46
C ALA A 29 -1.16 -3.11 -14.16
N LEU A 30 -1.37 -4.35 -13.72
CA LEU A 30 -0.67 -5.52 -14.24
C LEU A 30 -1.33 -6.13 -15.47
N LYS A 31 -2.45 -5.60 -15.91
CA LYS A 31 -3.28 -6.15 -16.98
C LYS A 31 -2.49 -6.47 -18.25
N ASP A 32 -1.55 -5.62 -18.63
CA ASP A 32 -0.74 -5.79 -19.84
C ASP A 32 0.74 -6.06 -19.50
N THR A 33 1.02 -6.47 -18.27
CA THR A 33 2.39 -6.69 -17.83
C THR A 33 2.83 -8.12 -18.10
N TYR A 34 4.02 -8.28 -18.67
CA TYR A 34 4.63 -9.60 -18.87
C TYR A 34 5.09 -10.13 -17.50
N ASN A 35 4.77 -11.38 -17.21
CA ASN A 35 5.07 -12.03 -15.92
C ASN A 35 4.61 -11.16 -14.74
N PRO A 36 3.32 -10.84 -14.61
CA PRO A 36 2.86 -9.99 -13.53
C PRO A 36 3.11 -10.64 -12.17
N ALA A 37 3.54 -9.82 -11.22
CA ALA A 37 3.83 -10.27 -9.86
C ALA A 37 3.41 -9.23 -8.85
N ILE A 38 2.88 -9.72 -7.72
CA ILE A 38 2.56 -8.92 -6.54
C ILE A 38 3.28 -9.57 -5.37
N ASP A 39 4.05 -8.79 -4.63
CA ASP A 39 4.72 -9.24 -3.41
C ASP A 39 4.15 -8.51 -2.21
N LEU A 40 3.94 -9.25 -1.14
CA LEU A 40 3.48 -8.72 0.13
C LEU A 40 4.42 -9.20 1.22
N ILE A 41 5.07 -8.26 1.91
CA ILE A 41 6.04 -8.56 2.94
C ILE A 41 5.64 -7.87 4.23
N LEU A 42 5.61 -8.63 5.32
CA LEU A 42 5.40 -8.10 6.66
C LEU A 42 6.67 -8.33 7.48
N LYS A 43 7.16 -7.26 8.11
CA LYS A 43 8.40 -7.32 8.88
C LYS A 43 8.29 -6.44 10.11
N LYS A 44 8.68 -6.97 11.27
CA LYS A 44 8.79 -6.18 12.50
C LYS A 44 10.23 -5.68 12.61
N VAL A 45 10.38 -4.36 12.76
CA VAL A 45 11.67 -3.72 12.99
C VAL A 45 11.51 -2.81 14.21
N ASP A 46 12.29 -3.07 15.25
CA ASP A 46 12.12 -2.40 16.54
C ASP A 46 10.69 -2.58 17.04
N ASN A 47 9.96 -1.51 17.29
CA ASN A 47 8.58 -1.56 17.75
C ASN A 47 7.58 -1.18 16.66
N CYS A 48 8.00 -1.29 15.39
CA CYS A 48 7.14 -0.96 14.26
C CYS A 48 6.92 -2.17 13.37
N LEU A 49 5.74 -2.25 12.77
CA LEU A 49 5.42 -3.26 11.77
C LEU A 49 5.45 -2.60 10.39
N TYR A 50 6.30 -3.13 9.52
CA TYR A 50 6.43 -2.67 8.14
C TYR A 50 5.66 -3.61 7.23
N LEU A 51 4.66 -3.08 6.55
CA LEU A 51 3.93 -3.79 5.51
C LEU A 51 4.38 -3.22 4.17
N THR A 52 5.01 -4.04 3.35
CA THR A 52 5.43 -3.65 2.00
C THR A 52 4.59 -4.38 0.98
N PHE A 53 3.98 -3.62 0.09
CA PHE A 53 3.19 -4.14 -1.02
C PHE A 53 3.84 -3.66 -2.31
N PHE A 54 4.20 -4.58 -3.19
CA PHE A 54 4.91 -4.27 -4.43
C PHE A 54 4.26 -4.98 -5.61
N ASP A 55 4.14 -4.26 -6.75
CA ASP A 55 3.82 -4.87 -8.02
C ASP A 55 4.84 -4.48 -9.08
N ASN A 56 5.04 -5.35 -10.06
CA ASN A 56 5.98 -5.11 -11.17
C ASN A 56 5.31 -4.52 -12.40
N GLY A 57 4.24 -3.77 -12.20
CA GLY A 57 3.55 -3.07 -13.28
C GLY A 57 4.33 -1.88 -13.82
N PRO A 58 3.69 -1.04 -14.65
CA PRO A 58 4.38 0.07 -15.30
C PRO A 58 4.76 1.22 -14.36
N GLY A 59 4.22 1.25 -13.16
CA GLY A 59 4.53 2.33 -12.22
C GLY A 59 3.98 3.69 -12.66
N TYR A 60 4.50 4.73 -12.03
CA TYR A 60 4.08 6.10 -12.29
C TYR A 60 5.29 7.03 -12.20
N ASP A 61 5.49 7.86 -13.20
CA ASP A 61 6.65 8.76 -13.29
C ASP A 61 6.35 10.21 -12.88
N GLY A 62 5.09 10.52 -12.58
CA GLY A 62 4.72 11.86 -12.17
C GLY A 62 5.03 12.14 -10.70
N ASP A 63 4.46 13.21 -10.18
CA ASP A 63 4.60 13.60 -8.79
C ASP A 63 3.85 12.59 -7.90
N ILE A 64 4.56 11.94 -6.99
CA ILE A 64 3.98 10.96 -6.07
C ILE A 64 2.87 11.59 -5.24
N GLY A 65 2.99 12.87 -4.87
CA GLY A 65 1.95 13.58 -4.15
C GLY A 65 0.61 13.59 -4.87
N ASP A 66 0.59 13.52 -6.19
CA ASP A 66 -0.66 13.45 -6.95
C ASP A 66 -1.41 12.13 -6.72
N LEU A 67 -0.67 11.04 -6.49
CA LEU A 67 -1.28 9.71 -6.32
C LEU A 67 -2.19 9.61 -5.11
N ILE A 68 -1.97 10.43 -4.10
CA ILE A 68 -2.78 10.43 -2.88
C ILE A 68 -3.85 11.53 -2.88
N LYS A 69 -3.93 12.33 -3.93
CA LYS A 69 -4.98 13.33 -4.05
C LYS A 69 -6.30 12.66 -4.43
N PRO A 70 -7.43 13.08 -3.83
CA PRO A 70 -8.75 12.58 -4.24
C PRO A 70 -9.00 12.84 -5.74
N TYR A 71 -9.62 11.87 -6.37
CA TYR A 71 -10.02 11.92 -7.79
C TYR A 71 -8.87 11.95 -8.79
N PHE A 72 -7.61 11.82 -8.33
CA PHE A 72 -6.50 11.63 -9.25
C PHE A 72 -6.48 10.20 -9.74
N SER A 73 -6.46 10.00 -11.05
CA SER A 73 -6.42 8.67 -11.64
C SER A 73 -5.67 8.71 -12.96
N THR A 74 -4.79 7.73 -13.17
CA THR A 74 -4.11 7.51 -14.45
C THR A 74 -4.88 6.56 -15.36
N LYS A 75 -6.01 6.02 -14.87
CA LYS A 75 -6.85 5.04 -15.56
C LYS A 75 -8.33 5.30 -15.29
N ASN A 76 -9.19 4.45 -15.80
CA ASN A 76 -10.65 4.57 -15.65
C ASN A 76 -11.10 4.09 -14.26
N SER A 77 -10.59 4.71 -13.22
CA SER A 77 -10.98 4.43 -11.84
C SER A 77 -11.47 5.70 -11.16
N THR A 78 -12.02 5.57 -9.97
CA THR A 78 -12.54 6.72 -9.23
C THR A 78 -11.45 7.68 -8.75
N GLY A 79 -10.20 7.21 -8.65
CA GLY A 79 -9.11 8.02 -8.13
C GLY A 79 -9.15 8.22 -6.62
N LEU A 80 -9.94 7.42 -5.90
CA LEU A 80 -10.11 7.57 -4.45
C LEU A 80 -9.33 6.55 -3.63
N GLY A 81 -8.84 5.46 -4.25
CA GLY A 81 -8.24 4.35 -3.52
C GLY A 81 -7.04 4.74 -2.66
N LEU A 82 -6.02 5.35 -3.26
CA LEU A 82 -4.80 5.72 -2.52
C LEU A 82 -5.04 6.88 -1.56
N SER A 83 -5.91 7.83 -1.92
CA SER A 83 -6.26 8.93 -1.01
C SER A 83 -6.97 8.40 0.24
N LEU A 84 -7.84 7.42 0.09
CA LEU A 84 -8.54 6.80 1.21
C LEU A 84 -7.58 6.03 2.10
N ILE A 85 -6.66 5.26 1.51
CA ILE A 85 -5.61 4.56 2.27
C ILE A 85 -4.79 5.57 3.07
N ASN A 86 -4.34 6.63 2.42
CA ASN A 86 -3.55 7.68 3.08
C ASN A 86 -4.30 8.28 4.26
N LYS A 87 -5.59 8.57 4.08
CA LYS A 87 -6.42 9.12 5.16
C LYS A 87 -6.52 8.15 6.34
N ILE A 88 -6.79 6.88 6.08
CA ILE A 88 -6.89 5.87 7.13
C ILE A 88 -5.57 5.77 7.91
N ILE A 89 -4.46 5.71 7.19
CA ILE A 89 -3.14 5.54 7.79
C ILE A 89 -2.77 6.77 8.63
N THR A 90 -2.95 7.97 8.10
CA THR A 90 -2.60 9.19 8.82
C THR A 90 -3.54 9.47 9.98
N ASP A 91 -4.84 9.23 9.84
CA ASP A 91 -5.82 9.42 10.92
C ASP A 91 -5.55 8.47 12.10
N ASN A 92 -4.92 7.34 11.87
CA ASN A 92 -4.54 6.40 12.91
C ASN A 92 -3.08 6.58 13.39
N SER A 93 -2.45 7.66 13.01
CA SER A 93 -1.08 8.03 13.43
C SER A 93 -0.02 7.05 12.95
N HIS A 94 -0.26 6.41 11.82
CA HIS A 94 0.73 5.57 11.14
C HIS A 94 1.31 6.32 9.95
N LYS A 95 2.27 5.72 9.26
CA LYS A 95 2.97 6.34 8.14
C LYS A 95 2.85 5.51 6.88
N MET A 96 2.94 6.17 5.74
CA MET A 96 2.88 5.53 4.44
C MET A 96 3.87 6.19 3.51
N ASN A 97 4.63 5.37 2.78
CA ASN A 97 5.57 5.83 1.76
C ASN A 97 5.29 5.11 0.45
N ILE A 98 5.31 5.86 -0.64
CA ILE A 98 5.14 5.31 -1.99
C ILE A 98 6.43 5.53 -2.76
N THR A 99 6.89 4.47 -3.41
CA THR A 99 8.04 4.52 -4.33
C THR A 99 7.60 3.93 -5.65
N THR A 100 7.68 4.69 -6.72
CA THR A 100 7.28 4.22 -8.04
C THR A 100 7.98 5.01 -9.13
N ASN A 101 8.24 4.35 -10.24
CA ASN A 101 8.67 4.96 -11.50
C ASN A 101 8.46 3.94 -12.63
N SER A 102 8.70 4.33 -13.87
CA SER A 102 8.46 3.47 -15.02
C SER A 102 9.35 2.22 -15.09
N TYR A 103 10.41 2.16 -14.29
CA TYR A 103 11.38 1.05 -14.31
C TYR A 103 11.18 0.06 -13.19
N SER A 104 10.69 0.48 -12.04
CA SER A 104 10.67 -0.34 -10.83
C SER A 104 9.27 -0.75 -10.37
N GLY A 105 8.22 -0.41 -11.12
CA GLY A 105 6.86 -0.74 -10.75
C GLY A 105 6.32 0.17 -9.65
N PHE A 106 5.46 -0.37 -8.79
CA PHE A 106 4.82 0.37 -7.72
C PHE A 106 5.07 -0.30 -6.39
N LYS A 107 5.53 0.45 -5.41
CA LYS A 107 5.77 -0.04 -4.06
C LYS A 107 5.12 0.91 -3.06
N ILE A 108 4.36 0.37 -2.14
CA ILE A 108 3.84 1.11 -1.00
C ILE A 108 4.30 0.44 0.28
N GLU A 109 4.81 1.23 1.21
CA GLU A 109 5.22 0.77 2.51
C GLU A 109 4.35 1.46 3.55
N ILE A 110 3.68 0.67 4.38
CA ILE A 110 2.87 1.17 5.49
C ILE A 110 3.58 0.79 6.77
N ILE A 111 3.82 1.77 7.63
CA ILE A 111 4.54 1.60 8.88
C ILE A 111 3.56 1.79 10.03
N PHE A 112 3.20 0.68 10.67
CA PHE A 112 2.35 0.71 11.85
C PHE A 112 3.23 0.91 13.08
N ASN A 113 2.90 1.91 13.90
CA ASN A 113 3.66 2.15 15.11
C ASN A 113 3.24 1.18 16.22
N ASP A 114 4.03 1.14 17.30
CA ASP A 114 3.91 0.14 18.35
C ASP A 114 2.63 0.18 19.16
N LYS A 115 1.86 1.26 19.11
CA LYS A 115 0.59 1.36 19.86
C LYS A 115 -0.42 0.30 19.41
N ASP A 116 -0.35 -0.15 18.16
CA ASP A 116 -1.28 -1.12 17.57
C ASP A 116 -0.65 -2.48 17.33
N ILE A 117 0.55 -2.73 17.86
CA ILE A 117 1.29 -3.98 17.65
C ILE A 117 1.45 -4.71 18.99
N SER A 118 1.22 -6.01 18.97
CA SER A 118 1.50 -6.89 20.10
C SER A 118 2.07 -8.22 19.61
N ASN A 119 2.83 -8.84 20.49
CA ASN A 119 3.42 -10.16 20.25
C ASN A 119 2.58 -11.24 20.94
#